data_7e74a75679fd4a7a5b6beb571d9d6a23
#
_entry.id   7e74a75679fd4a7a5b6beb571d9d6a23
#
_cell.length_a   1.000
_cell.length_b   1.000
_cell.length_c   1.000
_cell.angle_alpha   90.00
_cell.angle_beta   90.00
_cell.angle_gamma   90.00
#
_symmetry.space_group_name_H-M   'P 1'
#
loop_
_entity.id
_entity.type
_entity.pdbx_description
1 polymer ?
#
loop_
_entity_poly.entity_id
_entity_poly.type
_entity_poly.pdbx_seq_one_letter_code
_entity_poly.pdbx_strand_id
1 'polypeptide(L)'
;AMVDLGLRVGVENVQEQFTTLTNRRPNNPYPSFLLGAEAMSPLQTLELYGNFASGGFHTRPKAVIAVLDENGSALSHHTFEMRESIQMPQVSALNKALELAMRRGTGRTSPFSQLGVAGKTGTTNDNRDSWFAGFDNSHLSVVWVGRDDNQSTGLTGSSGALRVWNAMAQLNGVDPIVPIDSDALVAIEYTSGRRADDRCADIVLLPVQDSQALRIKPGCKIKPSLRKRLRSIFIDE
;
A
#
# COMPACT_ATOMS: atom_id res chain seq x y z
N ALA A 1 -1.46 8.26 -14.96
CA ALA A 1 -0.47 7.20 -14.70
C ALA A 1 -1.16 5.85 -14.46
N MET A 2 -1.97 5.67 -13.36
CA MET A 2 -2.60 4.37 -13.06
C MET A 2 -3.51 3.85 -14.16
N VAL A 3 -4.38 4.71 -14.73
CA VAL A 3 -5.25 4.32 -15.85
C VAL A 3 -4.43 3.92 -17.08
N ASP A 4 -3.40 4.68 -17.45
CA ASP A 4 -2.53 4.35 -18.57
C ASP A 4 -1.81 3.01 -18.36
N LEU A 5 -1.29 2.77 -17.16
CA LEU A 5 -0.68 1.49 -16.81
C LEU A 5 -1.70 0.34 -16.91
N GLY A 6 -2.88 0.50 -16.31
CA GLY A 6 -3.92 -0.52 -16.32
C GLY A 6 -4.45 -0.82 -17.74
N LEU A 7 -4.56 0.19 -18.61
CA LEU A 7 -4.94 -0.02 -20.00
C LEU A 7 -3.85 -0.77 -20.80
N ARG A 8 -2.57 -0.53 -20.50
CA ARG A 8 -1.45 -1.29 -21.11
C ARG A 8 -1.41 -2.74 -20.64
N VAL A 9 -1.72 -3.00 -19.38
CA VAL A 9 -1.82 -4.35 -18.82
C VAL A 9 -3.05 -5.07 -19.36
N GLY A 10 -4.12 -4.33 -19.65
CA GLY A 10 -5.43 -4.82 -20.01
C GLY A 10 -6.36 -4.86 -18.82
N VAL A 11 -7.57 -4.32 -18.97
CA VAL A 11 -8.56 -4.26 -17.88
C VAL A 11 -8.94 -5.66 -17.41
N GLU A 12 -9.12 -6.58 -18.35
CA GLU A 12 -9.47 -7.98 -18.08
C GLU A 12 -8.39 -8.67 -17.24
N ASN A 13 -7.11 -8.45 -17.53
CA ASN A 13 -6.01 -9.03 -16.78
C ASN A 13 -5.98 -8.50 -15.33
N VAL A 14 -6.28 -7.21 -15.15
CA VAL A 14 -6.38 -6.61 -13.79
C VAL A 14 -7.57 -7.18 -13.04
N GLN A 15 -8.71 -7.40 -13.69
CA GLN A 15 -9.89 -8.01 -13.12
C GLN A 15 -9.69 -9.50 -12.78
N GLU A 16 -8.95 -10.23 -13.61
CA GLU A 16 -8.57 -11.62 -13.34
C GLU A 16 -7.67 -11.69 -12.10
N GLN A 17 -6.67 -10.80 -12.02
CA GLN A 17 -5.82 -10.72 -10.83
C GLN A 17 -6.63 -10.36 -9.58
N PHE A 18 -7.57 -9.42 -9.67
CA PHE A 18 -8.50 -9.11 -8.56
C PHE A 18 -9.30 -10.35 -8.14
N THR A 19 -9.79 -11.13 -9.12
CA THR A 19 -10.53 -12.37 -8.85
C THR A 19 -9.63 -13.39 -8.12
N THR A 20 -8.39 -13.51 -8.52
CA THR A 20 -7.40 -14.39 -7.86
C THR A 20 -7.15 -13.98 -6.41
N LEU A 21 -7.05 -12.66 -6.13
CA LEU A 21 -6.76 -12.13 -4.80
C LEU A 21 -7.95 -12.17 -3.86
N THR A 22 -9.17 -12.03 -4.38
CA THR A 22 -10.39 -11.88 -3.56
C THR A 22 -11.32 -13.09 -3.63
N ASN A 23 -11.04 -14.01 -4.53
CA ASN A 23 -11.93 -15.12 -4.89
C ASN A 23 -13.35 -14.64 -5.32
N ARG A 24 -13.43 -13.42 -5.87
CA ARG A 24 -14.66 -12.76 -6.31
C ARG A 24 -14.46 -12.10 -7.67
N ARG A 25 -15.41 -12.29 -8.57
CA ARG A 25 -15.42 -11.51 -9.82
C ARG A 25 -15.84 -10.08 -9.53
N PRO A 26 -15.18 -9.08 -10.14
CA PRO A 26 -15.63 -7.69 -10.03
C PRO A 26 -16.98 -7.49 -10.70
N ASN A 27 -17.79 -6.59 -10.15
CA ASN A 27 -19.06 -6.21 -10.74
C ASN A 27 -18.92 -5.10 -11.79
N ASN A 28 -17.81 -4.36 -11.74
CA ASN A 28 -17.55 -3.25 -12.66
C ASN A 28 -16.70 -3.73 -13.85
N PRO A 29 -17.28 -3.90 -15.05
CA PRO A 29 -16.55 -4.32 -16.25
C PRO A 29 -15.81 -3.18 -16.95
N TYR A 30 -15.98 -1.94 -16.51
CA TYR A 30 -15.49 -0.74 -17.21
C TYR A 30 -14.06 -0.36 -16.78
N PRO A 31 -13.34 0.44 -17.58
CA PRO A 31 -12.02 0.95 -17.22
C PRO A 31 -11.98 1.77 -15.91
N SER A 32 -13.12 2.26 -15.42
CA SER A 32 -13.24 2.89 -14.10
C SER A 32 -12.85 1.97 -12.95
N PHE A 33 -12.89 0.63 -13.17
CA PHE A 33 -12.35 -0.36 -12.24
C PHE A 33 -10.88 -0.05 -11.87
N LEU A 34 -10.08 0.42 -12.83
CA LEU A 34 -8.67 0.80 -12.62
C LEU A 34 -8.50 1.98 -11.64
N LEU A 35 -9.56 2.72 -11.39
CA LEU A 35 -9.59 3.82 -10.41
C LEU A 35 -10.12 3.38 -9.04
N GLY A 36 -10.44 2.09 -8.89
CA GLY A 36 -11.01 1.54 -7.65
C GLY A 36 -12.52 1.74 -7.55
N ALA A 37 -13.21 1.91 -8.69
CA ALA A 37 -14.68 2.04 -8.72
C ALA A 37 -15.38 0.66 -8.61
N GLU A 38 -14.93 -0.18 -7.70
CA GLU A 38 -15.55 -1.45 -7.33
C GLU A 38 -16.13 -1.32 -5.92
N ALA A 39 -17.39 -1.68 -5.77
CA ALA A 39 -18.05 -1.66 -4.47
C ALA A 39 -17.55 -2.82 -3.60
N MET A 40 -16.98 -2.48 -2.45
CA MET A 40 -16.44 -3.44 -1.49
C MET A 40 -16.83 -3.07 -0.06
N SER A 41 -17.11 -4.09 0.75
CA SER A 41 -17.22 -3.87 2.19
C SER A 41 -15.86 -3.71 2.85
N PRO A 42 -15.78 -3.15 4.08
CA PRO A 42 -14.52 -3.10 4.83
C PRO A 42 -13.87 -4.49 5.00
N LEU A 43 -14.67 -5.54 5.25
CA LEU A 43 -14.16 -6.90 5.37
C LEU A 43 -13.55 -7.41 4.06
N GLN A 44 -14.19 -7.15 2.93
CA GLN A 44 -13.67 -7.55 1.62
C GLN A 44 -12.38 -6.79 1.26
N THR A 45 -12.30 -5.52 1.64
CA THR A 45 -11.08 -4.72 1.49
C THR A 45 -9.97 -5.26 2.40
N LEU A 46 -10.30 -5.67 3.61
CA LEU A 46 -9.37 -6.31 4.54
C LEU A 46 -8.85 -7.65 3.98
N GLU A 47 -9.70 -8.49 3.39
CA GLU A 47 -9.28 -9.72 2.71
C GLU A 47 -8.32 -9.44 1.53
N LEU A 48 -8.62 -8.41 0.71
CA LEU A 48 -7.74 -8.00 -0.37
C LEU A 48 -6.36 -7.56 0.14
N TYR A 49 -6.32 -6.67 1.13
CA TYR A 49 -5.07 -6.18 1.71
C TYR A 49 -4.34 -7.25 2.54
N GLY A 50 -5.05 -8.26 3.02
CA GLY A 50 -4.48 -9.43 3.68
C GLY A 50 -3.43 -10.13 2.83
N ASN A 51 -3.65 -10.22 1.50
CA ASN A 51 -2.66 -10.78 0.58
C ASN A 51 -1.34 -9.99 0.58
N PHE A 52 -1.40 -8.68 0.78
CA PHE A 52 -0.21 -7.81 0.78
C PHE A 52 0.50 -7.83 2.13
N ALA A 53 -0.28 -7.74 3.22
CA ALA A 53 0.22 -7.75 4.58
C ALA A 53 0.85 -9.09 4.97
N SER A 54 0.34 -10.21 4.45
CA SER A 54 0.85 -11.56 4.70
C SER A 54 2.05 -11.96 3.83
N GLY A 55 2.59 -11.04 3.01
CA GLY A 55 3.70 -11.36 2.13
C GLY A 55 3.32 -12.18 0.89
N GLY A 56 2.08 -12.06 0.41
CA GLY A 56 1.60 -12.70 -0.82
C GLY A 56 0.69 -13.89 -0.61
N PHE A 57 0.24 -14.13 0.61
CA PHE A 57 -0.65 -15.25 0.92
C PHE A 57 -2.08 -14.79 1.11
N HIS A 58 -3.00 -15.48 0.47
CA HIS A 58 -4.43 -15.31 0.74
C HIS A 58 -4.80 -16.01 2.04
N THR A 59 -5.36 -15.25 2.98
CA THR A 59 -5.88 -15.75 4.26
C THR A 59 -7.29 -15.18 4.46
N ARG A 60 -8.18 -15.96 5.07
CA ARG A 60 -9.52 -15.48 5.44
C ARG A 60 -9.50 -14.99 6.88
N PRO A 61 -9.94 -13.75 7.15
CA PRO A 61 -10.11 -13.29 8.52
C PRO A 61 -11.14 -14.13 9.24
N LYS A 62 -10.86 -14.50 10.50
CA LYS A 62 -11.73 -15.32 11.34
C LYS A 62 -12.02 -14.59 12.64
N ALA A 63 -13.30 -14.42 12.95
CA ALA A 63 -13.74 -13.84 14.22
C ALA A 63 -13.74 -14.87 15.36
N VAL A 64 -13.94 -16.15 15.03
CA VAL A 64 -13.95 -17.27 15.99
C VAL A 64 -12.83 -18.24 15.61
N ILE A 65 -11.90 -18.45 16.51
CA ILE A 65 -10.76 -19.34 16.32
C ILE A 65 -11.11 -20.77 16.76
N ALA A 66 -11.77 -20.90 17.91
CA ALA A 66 -12.19 -22.16 18.46
C ALA A 66 -13.45 -22.01 19.30
N VAL A 67 -14.22 -23.06 19.44
CA VAL A 67 -15.31 -23.20 20.41
C VAL A 67 -14.87 -24.27 21.41
N LEU A 68 -14.91 -23.92 22.69
CA LEU A 68 -14.50 -24.82 23.78
C LEU A 68 -15.72 -25.26 24.60
N ASP A 69 -15.67 -26.43 25.21
CA ASP A 69 -16.61 -26.86 26.24
C ASP A 69 -16.30 -26.20 27.60
N GLU A 70 -17.09 -26.55 28.62
CA GLU A 70 -16.93 -26.03 29.99
C GLU A 70 -15.61 -26.46 30.65
N ASN A 71 -14.94 -27.50 30.13
CA ASN A 71 -13.68 -28.05 30.62
C ASN A 71 -12.49 -27.47 29.83
N GLY A 72 -12.73 -26.57 28.85
CA GLY A 72 -11.70 -26.03 27.99
C GLY A 72 -11.27 -26.94 26.83
N SER A 73 -11.96 -28.03 26.59
CA SER A 73 -11.71 -28.94 25.46
C SER A 73 -12.32 -28.38 24.18
N ALA A 74 -11.58 -28.45 23.06
CA ALA A 74 -12.04 -27.89 21.80
C ALA A 74 -13.19 -28.75 21.21
N LEU A 75 -14.39 -28.15 21.15
CA LEU A 75 -15.54 -28.71 20.43
C LEU A 75 -15.38 -28.50 18.92
N SER A 76 -14.80 -27.39 18.52
CA SER A 76 -14.49 -27.06 17.13
C SER A 76 -13.32 -26.11 17.10
N HIS A 77 -12.45 -26.27 16.14
CA HIS A 77 -11.40 -25.30 15.81
C HIS A 77 -11.34 -25.09 14.30
N HIS A 78 -11.01 -23.88 13.90
CA HIS A 78 -10.81 -23.56 12.50
C HIS A 78 -9.33 -23.69 12.17
N THR A 79 -8.99 -24.59 11.24
CA THR A 79 -7.64 -24.69 10.70
C THR A 79 -7.26 -23.39 9.97
N PHE A 80 -6.02 -23.02 10.15
CA PHE A 80 -5.44 -21.91 9.39
C PHE A 80 -5.16 -22.40 7.97
N GLU A 81 -5.81 -21.76 6.99
CA GLU A 81 -5.60 -22.03 5.57
C GLU A 81 -4.86 -20.89 4.93
N MET A 82 -3.79 -21.20 4.22
CA MET A 82 -2.94 -20.25 3.56
C MET A 82 -2.66 -20.71 2.12
N ARG A 83 -2.88 -19.84 1.15
CA ARG A 83 -2.65 -20.10 -0.27
C ARG A 83 -1.83 -18.95 -0.86
N GLU A 84 -0.72 -19.28 -1.50
CA GLU A 84 0.03 -18.26 -2.24
C GLU A 84 -0.84 -17.65 -3.33
N SER A 85 -0.93 -16.32 -3.37
CA SER A 85 -1.73 -15.52 -4.30
C SER A 85 -0.89 -14.53 -5.10
N ILE A 86 0.24 -14.10 -4.54
CA ILE A 86 1.21 -13.20 -5.17
C ILE A 86 2.60 -13.71 -4.82
N GLN A 87 3.47 -13.79 -5.80
CA GLN A 87 4.87 -14.16 -5.55
C GLN A 87 5.62 -13.06 -4.78
N MET A 88 6.59 -13.48 -3.96
CA MET A 88 7.32 -12.59 -3.06
C MET A 88 7.90 -11.32 -3.73
N PRO A 89 8.56 -11.35 -4.91
CA PRO A 89 9.10 -10.15 -5.51
C PRO A 89 8.04 -9.10 -5.88
N GLN A 90 6.84 -9.56 -6.33
CA GLN A 90 5.74 -8.66 -6.68
C GLN A 90 5.11 -8.04 -5.45
N VAL A 91 4.84 -8.82 -4.40
CA VAL A 91 4.27 -8.27 -3.16
C VAL A 91 5.23 -7.32 -2.47
N SER A 92 6.53 -7.60 -2.52
CA SER A 92 7.57 -6.70 -1.98
C SER A 92 7.57 -5.35 -2.70
N ALA A 93 7.48 -5.36 -4.03
CA ALA A 93 7.39 -4.14 -4.84
C ALA A 93 6.11 -3.34 -4.52
N LEU A 94 4.99 -4.04 -4.39
CA LEU A 94 3.71 -3.42 -4.02
C LEU A 94 3.74 -2.83 -2.61
N ASN A 95 4.24 -3.58 -1.62
CA ASN A 95 4.36 -3.10 -0.24
C ASN A 95 5.27 -1.88 -0.16
N LYS A 96 6.36 -1.84 -0.93
CA LYS A 96 7.21 -0.66 -1.04
C LYS A 96 6.49 0.53 -1.66
N ALA A 97 5.65 0.32 -2.66
CA ALA A 97 4.82 1.38 -3.23
C ALA A 97 3.78 1.91 -2.22
N LEU A 98 3.17 1.03 -1.42
CA LEU A 98 2.24 1.40 -0.35
C LEU A 98 2.95 2.13 0.81
N GLU A 99 4.17 1.74 1.18
CA GLU A 99 5.02 2.48 2.12
C GLU A 99 5.33 3.89 1.59
N LEU A 100 5.65 4.03 0.30
CA LEU A 100 5.87 5.32 -0.33
C LEU A 100 4.60 6.19 -0.37
N ALA A 101 3.43 5.59 -0.55
CA ALA A 101 2.17 6.31 -0.47
C ALA A 101 1.91 6.87 0.94
N MET A 102 2.39 6.18 1.98
CA MET A 102 2.42 6.72 3.35
C MET A 102 3.45 7.82 3.50
N ARG A 103 4.69 7.59 3.08
CA ARG A 103 5.80 8.54 3.32
C ARG A 103 5.71 9.82 2.52
N ARG A 104 5.24 9.77 1.27
CA ARG A 104 5.30 10.86 0.28
C ARG A 104 3.95 11.19 -0.37
N GLY A 105 2.98 10.28 -0.28
CA GLY A 105 1.65 10.43 -0.86
C GLY A 105 0.64 11.05 0.09
N THR A 106 -0.62 10.64 -0.08
CA THR A 106 -1.75 11.14 0.72
C THR A 106 -1.71 10.67 2.18
N GLY A 107 -0.93 9.63 2.50
CA GLY A 107 -0.68 9.15 3.87
C GLY A 107 0.34 9.97 4.66
N ARG A 108 1.07 10.91 4.04
CA ARG A 108 2.17 11.67 4.68
C ARG A 108 1.76 12.51 5.88
N THR A 109 0.47 12.77 6.06
CA THR A 109 -0.07 13.50 7.22
C THR A 109 -0.20 12.62 8.47
N SER A 110 0.01 11.31 8.35
CA SER A 110 0.08 10.40 9.48
C SER A 110 1.38 10.61 10.28
N PRO A 111 1.31 10.66 11.62
CA PRO A 111 2.51 10.67 12.46
C PRO A 111 3.35 9.39 12.30
N PHE A 112 2.74 8.30 11.83
CA PHE A 112 3.39 7.01 11.60
C PHE A 112 3.95 6.85 10.18
N SER A 113 3.82 7.85 9.33
CA SER A 113 4.18 7.80 7.90
C SER A 113 5.65 7.45 7.62
N GLN A 114 6.54 7.67 8.59
CA GLN A 114 7.98 7.39 8.47
C GLN A 114 8.40 6.10 9.19
N LEU A 115 7.48 5.37 9.82
CA LEU A 115 7.77 4.23 10.69
C LEU A 115 7.66 2.87 9.99
N GLY A 116 7.80 2.79 8.67
CA GLY A 116 7.72 1.51 7.97
C GLY A 116 6.31 0.92 7.94
N VAL A 117 5.30 1.77 7.74
CA VAL A 117 3.90 1.39 7.57
C VAL A 117 3.53 1.48 6.10
N ALA A 118 2.81 0.49 5.60
CA ALA A 118 2.23 0.50 4.26
C ALA A 118 0.74 0.84 4.32
N GLY A 119 0.24 1.62 3.37
CA GLY A 119 -1.17 1.95 3.36
C GLY A 119 -1.61 2.83 2.20
N LYS A 120 -2.92 2.88 2.02
CA LYS A 120 -3.56 3.66 0.94
C LYS A 120 -4.85 4.30 1.41
N THR A 121 -4.99 5.59 1.13
CA THR A 121 -6.24 6.33 1.27
C THR A 121 -7.16 6.09 0.08
N GLY A 122 -8.44 6.07 0.30
CA GLY A 122 -9.49 6.10 -0.72
C GLY A 122 -10.45 7.25 -0.44
N THR A 123 -10.97 7.85 -1.51
CA THR A 123 -12.01 8.88 -1.43
C THR A 123 -12.92 8.69 -2.64
N THR A 124 -14.21 8.52 -2.43
CA THR A 124 -15.18 8.48 -3.52
C THR A 124 -15.55 9.88 -4.00
N ASN A 125 -16.18 9.95 -5.16
CA ASN A 125 -16.66 11.21 -5.71
C ASN A 125 -17.56 11.92 -4.69
N ASP A 126 -17.53 13.23 -4.68
CA ASP A 126 -18.30 14.11 -3.78
C ASP A 126 -17.98 13.90 -2.29
N ASN A 127 -16.84 13.24 -1.96
CA ASN A 127 -16.44 12.92 -0.58
C ASN A 127 -17.53 12.16 0.21
N ARG A 128 -18.22 11.23 -0.42
CA ARG A 128 -19.25 10.41 0.23
C ARG A 128 -18.62 9.40 1.17
N ASP A 129 -17.51 8.77 0.71
CA ASP A 129 -16.79 7.77 1.48
C ASP A 129 -15.33 8.19 1.66
N SER A 130 -14.87 8.05 2.87
CA SER A 130 -13.48 8.17 3.27
C SER A 130 -12.96 6.79 3.65
N TRP A 131 -11.89 6.33 3.00
CA TRP A 131 -11.29 5.02 3.21
C TRP A 131 -9.83 5.13 3.59
N PHE A 132 -9.39 4.21 4.41
CA PHE A 132 -7.98 3.92 4.61
C PHE A 132 -7.78 2.44 4.88
N ALA A 133 -6.88 1.81 4.14
CA ALA A 133 -6.35 0.48 4.43
C ALA A 133 -4.86 0.63 4.72
N GLY A 134 -4.42 0.16 5.87
CA GLY A 134 -3.03 0.25 6.31
C GLY A 134 -2.61 -0.92 7.16
N PHE A 135 -1.35 -1.28 7.06
CA PHE A 135 -0.75 -2.37 7.81
C PHE A 135 0.70 -2.08 8.18
N ASP A 136 1.13 -2.70 9.24
CA ASP A 136 2.50 -2.86 9.68
C ASP A 136 2.88 -4.34 9.68
N ASN A 137 3.93 -4.74 10.38
CA ASN A 137 4.36 -6.14 10.46
C ASN A 137 3.40 -7.04 11.26
N SER A 138 2.60 -6.47 12.16
CA SER A 138 1.75 -7.21 13.11
C SER A 138 0.26 -6.98 12.90
N HIS A 139 -0.15 -5.86 12.32
CA HIS A 139 -1.55 -5.44 12.24
C HIS A 139 -1.94 -5.00 10.84
N LEU A 140 -3.11 -5.44 10.40
CA LEU A 140 -3.81 -4.91 9.23
C LEU A 140 -5.14 -4.31 9.69
N SER A 141 -5.42 -3.08 9.32
CA SER A 141 -6.68 -2.40 9.62
C SER A 141 -7.24 -1.69 8.40
N VAL A 142 -8.54 -1.81 8.23
CA VAL A 142 -9.31 -1.09 7.21
C VAL A 142 -10.34 -0.22 7.92
N VAL A 143 -10.35 1.05 7.60
CA VAL A 143 -11.28 2.05 8.13
C VAL A 143 -12.10 2.62 7.01
N TRP A 144 -13.41 2.64 7.21
CA TRP A 144 -14.37 3.33 6.36
C TRP A 144 -15.18 4.33 7.21
N VAL A 145 -15.33 5.52 6.67
CA VAL A 145 -16.21 6.56 7.22
C VAL A 145 -17.11 7.04 6.10
N GLY A 146 -18.39 6.83 6.27
CA GLY A 146 -19.44 7.16 5.31
C GLY A 146 -20.75 7.47 6.01
N ARG A 147 -21.80 7.69 5.23
CA ARG A 147 -23.16 7.94 5.69
C ARG A 147 -24.11 6.93 5.07
N ASP A 148 -25.09 6.45 5.85
CA ASP A 148 -26.09 5.48 5.39
C ASP A 148 -27.02 6.07 4.32
N ASP A 149 -27.22 7.40 4.32
CA ASP A 149 -27.97 8.13 3.33
C ASP A 149 -27.20 8.46 2.05
N ASN A 150 -25.96 7.97 1.94
CA ASN A 150 -25.02 8.19 0.82
C ASN A 150 -24.78 9.68 0.50
N GLN A 151 -25.02 10.58 1.46
CA GLN A 151 -24.67 11.99 1.33
C GLN A 151 -23.17 12.23 1.57
N SER A 152 -22.66 13.38 1.13
CA SER A 152 -21.28 13.76 1.36
C SER A 152 -20.95 13.82 2.85
N THR A 153 -19.81 13.24 3.23
CA THR A 153 -19.22 13.40 4.56
C THR A 153 -18.35 14.66 4.66
N GLY A 154 -17.98 15.25 3.52
CA GLY A 154 -16.98 16.29 3.44
C GLY A 154 -15.55 15.82 3.73
N LEU A 155 -15.34 14.51 3.94
CA LEU A 155 -14.05 13.94 4.34
C LEU A 155 -13.36 13.24 3.16
N THR A 156 -12.06 13.46 3.06
CA THR A 156 -11.17 12.66 2.22
C THR A 156 -10.62 11.48 3.01
N GLY A 157 -10.00 10.50 2.34
CA GLY A 157 -9.33 9.40 3.03
C GLY A 157 -8.28 9.86 4.05
N SER A 158 -7.60 10.99 3.79
CA SER A 158 -6.59 11.54 4.70
C SER A 158 -7.18 12.36 5.85
N SER A 159 -8.31 13.04 5.64
CA SER A 159 -8.95 13.87 6.68
C SER A 159 -9.96 13.11 7.54
N GLY A 160 -10.45 11.95 7.10
CA GLY A 160 -11.39 11.07 7.79
C GLY A 160 -10.74 9.76 8.25
N ALA A 161 -10.82 8.72 7.42
CA ALA A 161 -10.44 7.35 7.78
C ALA A 161 -9.00 7.21 8.28
N LEU A 162 -8.03 7.93 7.70
CA LEU A 162 -6.64 7.90 8.17
C LEU A 162 -6.50 8.41 9.61
N ARG A 163 -7.31 9.38 10.03
CA ARG A 163 -7.27 9.88 11.41
C ARG A 163 -7.74 8.84 12.42
N VAL A 164 -8.79 8.10 12.06
CA VAL A 164 -9.28 6.98 12.89
C VAL A 164 -8.20 5.90 12.97
N TRP A 165 -7.63 5.53 11.82
CA TRP A 165 -6.53 4.56 11.77
C TRP A 165 -5.33 5.00 12.63
N ASN A 166 -4.96 6.28 12.59
CA ASN A 166 -3.87 6.82 13.44
C ASN A 166 -4.17 6.63 14.93
N ALA A 167 -5.40 6.86 15.35
CA ALA A 167 -5.79 6.65 16.76
C ALA A 167 -5.71 5.15 17.13
N MET A 168 -6.12 4.25 16.25
CA MET A 168 -5.96 2.80 16.45
C MET A 168 -4.48 2.40 16.54
N ALA A 169 -3.66 2.89 15.61
CA ALA A 169 -2.21 2.62 15.59
C ALA A 169 -1.50 3.17 16.84
N GLN A 170 -1.96 4.30 17.37
CA GLN A 170 -1.43 4.84 18.62
C GLN A 170 -1.74 3.95 19.83
N LEU A 171 -2.92 3.32 19.85
CA LEU A 171 -3.32 2.42 20.95
C LEU A 171 -2.60 1.07 20.86
N ASN A 172 -2.47 0.51 19.67
CA ASN A 172 -1.90 -0.82 19.46
C ASN A 172 -0.36 -0.81 19.39
N GLY A 173 0.24 0.35 19.19
CA GLY A 173 1.63 0.47 18.77
C GLY A 173 1.78 0.23 17.26
N VAL A 174 2.97 0.50 16.74
CA VAL A 174 3.36 0.23 15.35
C VAL A 174 4.56 -0.68 15.36
N ASP A 175 4.45 -1.81 14.67
CA ASP A 175 5.54 -2.75 14.42
C ASP A 175 6.02 -2.57 12.96
N PRO A 176 7.17 -1.91 12.72
CA PRO A 176 7.61 -1.56 11.38
C PRO A 176 7.73 -2.79 10.46
N ILE A 177 7.26 -2.67 9.22
CA ILE A 177 7.49 -3.70 8.20
C ILE A 177 9.00 -3.87 8.04
N VAL A 178 9.48 -5.09 8.25
CA VAL A 178 10.88 -5.44 8.04
C VAL A 178 11.14 -5.45 6.54
N PRO A 179 12.10 -4.64 6.05
CA PRO A 179 12.48 -4.68 4.64
C PRO A 179 12.94 -6.10 4.28
N ILE A 180 12.41 -6.64 3.21
CA ILE A 180 12.91 -7.91 2.68
C ILE A 180 14.31 -7.63 2.16
N ASP A 181 15.28 -8.31 2.72
CA ASP A 181 16.66 -8.27 2.27
C ASP A 181 16.71 -8.96 0.90
N SER A 182 16.68 -8.16 -0.17
CA SER A 182 16.74 -8.67 -1.53
C SER A 182 17.93 -8.02 -2.21
N ASP A 183 18.85 -8.85 -2.71
CA ASP A 183 19.97 -8.46 -3.56
C ASP A 183 19.55 -7.73 -4.85
N ALA A 184 18.25 -7.64 -5.09
CA ALA A 184 17.61 -7.05 -6.27
C ALA A 184 17.05 -5.65 -6.06
N LEU A 185 17.47 -4.92 -5.02
CA LEU A 185 17.06 -3.53 -4.82
C LEU A 185 17.72 -2.61 -5.87
N VAL A 186 16.90 -1.94 -6.64
CA VAL A 186 17.35 -0.96 -7.65
C VAL A 186 17.02 0.45 -7.18
N ALA A 187 18.02 1.32 -7.22
CA ALA A 187 17.81 2.73 -6.95
C ALA A 187 17.07 3.41 -8.11
N ILE A 188 15.95 4.04 -7.82
CA ILE A 188 15.11 4.77 -8.76
C ILE A 188 14.98 6.21 -8.30
N GLU A 189 15.14 7.17 -9.20
CA GLU A 189 14.81 8.56 -8.92
C GLU A 189 13.30 8.72 -8.87
N TYR A 190 12.77 9.21 -7.74
CA TYR A 190 11.35 9.22 -7.44
C TYR A 190 10.51 10.02 -8.45
N THR A 191 11.03 11.16 -8.92
CA THR A 191 10.28 12.06 -9.80
C THR A 191 10.22 11.59 -11.25
N SER A 192 11.29 10.97 -11.76
CA SER A 192 11.38 10.54 -13.16
C SER A 192 11.11 9.05 -13.37
N GLY A 193 11.10 8.26 -12.30
CA GLY A 193 11.02 6.81 -12.37
C GLY A 193 12.23 6.14 -13.02
N ARG A 194 13.35 6.88 -13.20
CA ARG A 194 14.55 6.39 -13.87
C ARG A 194 15.50 5.73 -12.89
N ARG A 195 16.25 4.75 -13.39
CA ARG A 195 17.34 4.17 -12.60
C ARG A 195 18.30 5.28 -12.19
N ALA A 196 18.60 5.30 -10.90
CA ALA A 196 19.43 6.29 -10.24
C ALA A 196 20.78 5.68 -9.86
N ASP A 197 21.75 6.52 -9.58
CA ASP A 197 22.96 6.14 -8.85
C ASP A 197 22.98 6.82 -7.47
N ASP A 198 23.96 6.50 -6.64
CA ASP A 198 24.13 7.01 -5.28
C ASP A 198 24.31 8.53 -5.19
N ARG A 199 24.62 9.20 -6.31
CA ARG A 199 24.77 10.65 -6.41
C ARG A 199 23.45 11.40 -6.59
N CYS A 200 22.35 10.67 -6.78
CA CYS A 200 21.03 11.24 -7.02
C CYS A 200 20.40 11.77 -5.74
N ALA A 201 19.61 12.84 -5.86
CA ALA A 201 19.11 13.57 -4.71
C ALA A 201 17.88 12.92 -4.04
N ASP A 202 17.06 12.24 -4.80
CA ASP A 202 15.73 11.76 -4.37
C ASP A 202 15.51 10.34 -4.87
N ILE A 203 16.23 9.40 -4.26
CA ILE A 203 16.17 7.99 -4.63
C ILE A 203 15.23 7.20 -3.75
N VAL A 204 14.65 6.18 -4.34
CA VAL A 204 13.88 5.12 -3.68
C VAL A 204 14.47 3.79 -4.10
N LEU A 205 14.69 2.91 -3.14
CA LEU A 205 15.07 1.53 -3.41
C LEU A 205 13.80 0.71 -3.65
N LEU A 206 13.71 0.12 -4.85
CA LEU A 206 12.59 -0.76 -5.21
C LEU A 206 13.12 -2.15 -5.52
N PRO A 207 12.46 -3.22 -5.05
CA PRO A 207 12.73 -4.57 -5.51
C PRO A 207 12.26 -4.70 -6.96
N VAL A 208 13.13 -5.19 -7.83
CA VAL A 208 12.86 -5.34 -9.26
C VAL A 208 13.30 -6.73 -9.71
N GLN A 209 12.39 -7.49 -10.32
CA GLN A 209 12.67 -8.85 -10.80
C GLN A 209 13.72 -8.88 -11.91
N ASP A 210 13.67 -7.93 -12.83
CA ASP A 210 14.62 -7.82 -13.94
C ASP A 210 15.20 -6.41 -13.98
N SER A 211 16.39 -6.26 -13.42
CA SER A 211 17.12 -4.99 -13.44
C SER A 211 17.53 -4.57 -14.85
N GLN A 212 17.56 -5.49 -15.82
CA GLN A 212 17.90 -5.20 -17.21
C GLN A 212 16.72 -4.59 -17.99
N ALA A 213 15.48 -4.90 -17.61
CA ALA A 213 14.28 -4.27 -18.17
C ALA A 213 14.23 -2.77 -17.86
N LEU A 214 14.89 -2.33 -16.80
CA LEU A 214 15.06 -0.91 -16.45
C LEU A 214 16.23 -0.26 -17.21
N ARG A 215 16.23 -0.36 -18.54
CA ARG A 215 17.16 0.39 -19.42
C ARG A 215 16.86 1.89 -19.37
N ILE A 216 17.10 2.49 -18.22
CA ILE A 216 16.83 3.91 -18.02
C ILE A 216 18.18 4.60 -17.91
N LYS A 217 18.46 5.51 -18.86
CA LYS A 217 19.67 6.35 -18.80
C LYS A 217 19.68 7.13 -17.48
N PRO A 218 20.79 7.17 -16.74
CA PRO A 218 20.89 7.98 -15.55
C PRO A 218 20.60 9.44 -15.90
N GLY A 219 19.61 10.01 -15.27
CA GLY A 219 19.16 11.39 -15.49
C GLY A 219 19.00 12.13 -14.18
N CYS A 220 19.88 11.87 -13.23
CA CYS A 220 19.81 12.43 -11.90
C CYS A 220 20.28 13.88 -11.84
N LYS A 221 19.55 14.70 -11.09
CA LYS A 221 20.07 15.99 -10.63
C LYS A 221 21.08 15.72 -9.50
N ILE A 222 22.33 15.95 -9.74
CA ILE A 222 23.39 15.85 -8.73
C ILE A 222 23.11 16.93 -7.67
N LYS A 223 23.03 16.55 -6.39
CA LYS A 223 23.04 17.54 -5.30
C LYS A 223 24.33 18.34 -5.38
N PRO A 224 24.30 19.68 -5.37
CA PRO A 224 25.52 20.45 -5.25
C PRO A 224 26.22 20.02 -3.96
N SER A 225 27.51 19.65 -4.07
CA SER A 225 28.30 19.24 -2.92
C SER A 225 28.25 20.33 -1.85
N LEU A 226 28.32 19.93 -0.57
CA LEU A 226 28.35 20.89 0.56
C LEU A 226 29.35 22.03 0.35
N ARG A 227 30.51 21.75 -0.31
CA ARG A 227 31.48 22.77 -0.68
C ARG A 227 31.00 23.84 -1.65
N LYS A 228 30.05 23.51 -2.56
CA LYS A 228 29.43 24.51 -3.44
C LYS A 228 28.37 25.33 -2.71
N ARG A 229 27.64 24.73 -1.74
CA ARG A 229 26.68 25.46 -0.89
C ARG A 229 27.37 26.46 0.03
N LEU A 230 28.52 26.12 0.57
CA LEU A 230 29.31 27.05 1.40
C LEU A 230 29.94 28.19 0.58
N ARG A 231 30.33 27.94 -0.67
CA ARG A 231 30.84 29.01 -1.55
C ARG A 231 29.79 30.04 -1.97
N SER A 232 28.52 29.65 -2.13
CA SER A 232 27.45 30.63 -2.47
C SER A 232 27.03 31.51 -1.28
N ILE A 233 27.41 31.14 -0.04
CA ILE A 233 27.10 31.92 1.18
C ILE A 233 28.23 32.95 1.45
N PHE A 234 29.40 32.77 0.86
CA PHE A 234 30.60 33.61 1.13
C PHE A 234 31.06 34.46 -0.07
N ILE A 235 30.24 34.59 -1.12
CA ILE A 235 30.58 35.38 -2.32
C ILE A 235 29.71 36.64 -2.49
N ASP A 236 28.75 36.90 -1.57
CA ASP A 236 27.99 38.15 -1.53
C ASP A 236 28.46 39.02 -0.34
N GLU A 237 29.73 39.40 -0.36
CA GLU A 237 30.31 40.59 0.29
C GLU A 237 31.21 41.32 -0.68
#